data_0245211c711ef9118e7f787ee5146559
#
_entry.id   0245211c711ef9118e7f787ee5146559
#
_cell.length_a   1.000
_cell.length_b   1.000
_cell.length_c   1.000
_cell.angle_alpha   90.00
_cell.angle_beta   90.00
_cell.angle_gamma   90.00
#
_symmetry.space_group_name_H-M   'P 1'
#
loop_
_entity.id
_entity.type
_entity.pdbx_description
1 polymer ?
#
loop_
_entity_poly.entity_id
_entity_poly.type
_entity_poly.pdbx_seq_one_letter_code
_entity_poly.pdbx_strand_id
1 'polypeptide(L)'
;MLQHISRFAAPFALLALAVATPAAAKDKAPPPRPAQIQELYACRDIADPTARLACFDREVGELSSADQAREIVFTDKETAKKTRRGLFGFSFPKLGGIFGGDEDQINEIDTVIRSVSIDRSGKYTLVMEDDAVWVQIDTTKLPRQPKPGQKIHIKTATMGSYFATIEGGRAIRLKRDR
;
A
#
# COMPACT_ATOMS: atom_id res chain seq x y z
N MET A 1 44.23 45.64 59.66
CA MET A 1 43.17 44.62 59.67
C MET A 1 42.44 44.75 58.35
N LEU A 2 42.81 43.95 57.36
CA LEU A 2 42.17 43.93 56.02
C LEU A 2 41.23 42.74 55.97
N GLN A 3 39.95 42.96 55.66
CA GLN A 3 38.99 41.91 55.38
C GLN A 3 38.92 41.69 53.88
N HIS A 4 39.28 40.46 53.47
CA HIS A 4 39.10 39.98 52.10
C HIS A 4 37.64 39.59 51.84
N ILE A 5 36.97 40.27 50.90
CA ILE A 5 35.67 39.88 50.39
C ILE A 5 35.88 39.04 49.13
N SER A 6 35.65 37.77 49.27
CA SER A 6 35.69 36.80 48.16
C SER A 6 34.38 36.88 47.41
N ARG A 7 34.40 37.29 46.09
CA ARG A 7 33.24 37.30 45.18
C ARG A 7 33.16 35.94 44.47
N PHE A 8 32.18 35.12 44.81
CA PHE A 8 31.83 33.92 44.05
C PHE A 8 31.04 34.35 42.83
N ALA A 9 31.59 34.18 41.64
CA ALA A 9 30.90 34.27 40.36
C ALA A 9 30.33 32.89 40.01
N ALA A 10 29.00 32.80 39.96
CA ALA A 10 28.30 31.61 39.48
C ALA A 10 28.18 31.66 37.95
N PRO A 11 28.49 30.58 37.19
CA PRO A 11 28.25 30.55 35.78
C PRO A 11 26.77 30.24 35.51
N PHE A 12 26.08 31.15 34.86
CA PHE A 12 24.76 30.88 34.28
C PHE A 12 24.90 29.94 33.07
N ALA A 13 24.49 28.67 33.23
CA ALA A 13 24.37 27.73 32.13
C ALA A 13 23.10 28.03 31.35
N LEU A 14 23.23 28.58 30.14
CA LEU A 14 22.16 28.74 29.18
C LEU A 14 21.79 27.38 28.60
N LEU A 15 20.64 26.85 29.01
CA LEU A 15 20.05 25.64 28.47
C LEU A 15 19.36 25.99 27.14
N ALA A 16 20.00 25.72 26.00
CA ALA A 16 19.40 25.90 24.69
C ALA A 16 18.35 24.82 24.45
N LEU A 17 17.06 25.18 24.49
CA LEU A 17 15.96 24.31 24.10
C LEU A 17 15.97 24.18 22.57
N ALA A 18 16.42 23.02 22.08
CA ALA A 18 16.30 22.68 20.66
C ALA A 18 14.81 22.37 20.34
N VAL A 19 14.13 23.30 19.68
CA VAL A 19 12.79 23.09 19.15
C VAL A 19 12.90 22.20 17.91
N ALA A 20 12.59 20.91 18.05
CA ALA A 20 12.48 19.99 16.93
C ALA A 20 11.25 20.37 16.10
N THR A 21 11.44 20.98 14.94
CA THR A 21 10.39 21.20 13.96
C THR A 21 9.96 19.85 13.38
N PRO A 22 8.65 19.47 13.40
CA PRO A 22 8.20 18.27 12.73
C PRO A 22 8.47 18.41 11.23
N ALA A 23 9.23 17.46 10.67
CA ALA A 23 9.39 17.35 9.22
C ALA A 23 8.01 17.04 8.63
N ALA A 24 7.41 18.01 7.93
CA ALA A 24 6.19 17.78 7.17
C ALA A 24 6.51 16.73 6.09
N ALA A 25 5.86 15.58 6.17
CA ALA A 25 5.87 14.60 5.10
C ALA A 25 5.37 15.32 3.83
N LYS A 26 6.19 15.37 2.78
CA LYS A 26 5.77 15.88 1.47
C LYS A 26 4.75 14.90 0.92
N ASP A 27 3.48 15.25 0.95
CA ASP A 27 2.44 14.54 0.22
C ASP A 27 2.86 14.48 -1.25
N LYS A 28 3.03 13.28 -1.75
CA LYS A 28 3.40 13.05 -3.15
C LYS A 28 2.20 13.45 -4.01
N ALA A 29 2.38 14.43 -4.88
CA ALA A 29 1.32 14.88 -5.76
C ALA A 29 0.72 13.70 -6.53
N PRO A 30 -0.61 13.60 -6.68
CA PRO A 30 -1.23 12.53 -7.43
C PRO A 30 -0.70 12.53 -8.87
N PRO A 31 -0.60 11.38 -9.53
CA PRO A 31 -0.12 11.28 -10.90
C PRO A 31 -0.96 12.18 -11.82
N PRO A 32 -0.36 12.78 -12.86
CA PRO A 32 -1.08 13.61 -13.80
C PRO A 32 -2.19 12.80 -14.47
N ARG A 33 -3.34 13.44 -14.68
CA ARG A 33 -4.45 12.81 -15.42
C ARG A 33 -4.01 12.55 -16.87
N PRO A 34 -4.51 11.48 -17.52
CA PRO A 34 -4.33 11.26 -18.95
C PRO A 34 -4.72 12.50 -19.77
N ALA A 35 -4.01 12.76 -20.86
CA ALA A 35 -4.24 13.94 -21.69
C ALA A 35 -5.69 14.02 -22.20
N GLN A 36 -6.24 12.91 -22.65
CA GLN A 36 -7.62 12.80 -23.13
C GLN A 36 -8.67 13.27 -22.08
N ILE A 37 -8.41 12.98 -20.81
CA ILE A 37 -9.30 13.43 -19.72
C ILE A 37 -9.12 14.93 -19.45
N GLN A 38 -7.91 15.47 -19.60
CA GLN A 38 -7.66 16.90 -19.44
C GLN A 38 -8.32 17.71 -20.53
N GLU A 39 -8.22 17.28 -21.80
CA GLU A 39 -8.81 17.90 -22.97
C GLU A 39 -10.34 17.87 -22.91
N LEU A 40 -10.93 16.73 -22.53
CA LEU A 40 -12.37 16.63 -22.27
C LEU A 40 -12.85 17.64 -21.21
N TYR A 41 -12.08 17.83 -20.14
CA TYR A 41 -12.46 18.78 -19.10
C TYR A 41 -12.28 20.23 -19.54
N ALA A 42 -11.31 20.53 -20.42
CA ALA A 42 -11.12 21.88 -20.97
C ALA A 42 -12.32 22.37 -21.79
N CYS A 43 -13.11 21.46 -22.38
CA CYS A 43 -14.33 21.84 -23.09
C CYS A 43 -15.34 22.59 -22.18
N ARG A 44 -15.32 22.40 -20.87
CA ARG A 44 -16.21 23.08 -19.92
C ARG A 44 -15.96 24.59 -19.86
N ASP A 45 -14.76 25.03 -20.19
CA ASP A 45 -14.35 26.43 -20.07
C ASP A 45 -14.77 27.25 -21.31
N ILE A 46 -15.32 26.60 -22.34
CA ILE A 46 -15.82 27.26 -23.55
C ILE A 46 -17.16 27.92 -23.24
N ALA A 47 -17.23 29.24 -23.38
CA ALA A 47 -18.42 30.02 -23.04
C ALA A 47 -19.59 29.80 -24.03
N ASP A 48 -19.29 29.69 -25.35
CA ASP A 48 -20.30 29.45 -26.38
C ASP A 48 -20.84 28.03 -26.31
N PRO A 49 -22.17 27.84 -26.15
CA PRO A 49 -22.77 26.51 -26.00
C PRO A 49 -22.57 25.59 -27.22
N THR A 50 -22.58 26.16 -28.43
CA THR A 50 -22.45 25.37 -29.66
C THR A 50 -21.02 24.89 -29.84
N ALA A 51 -20.05 25.79 -29.63
CA ALA A 51 -18.65 25.43 -29.66
C ALA A 51 -18.27 24.45 -28.54
N ARG A 52 -18.87 24.60 -27.35
CA ARG A 52 -18.68 23.67 -26.24
C ARG A 52 -19.21 22.27 -26.54
N LEU A 53 -20.41 22.16 -27.14
CA LEU A 53 -20.96 20.89 -27.57
C LEU A 53 -20.06 20.21 -28.62
N ALA A 54 -19.66 20.94 -29.66
CA ALA A 54 -18.75 20.41 -30.66
C ALA A 54 -17.38 19.95 -30.07
N CYS A 55 -16.89 20.64 -29.04
CA CYS A 55 -15.71 20.22 -28.32
C CYS A 55 -15.96 18.87 -27.61
N PHE A 56 -17.03 18.73 -26.85
CA PHE A 56 -17.36 17.49 -26.16
C PHE A 56 -17.55 16.32 -27.14
N ASP A 57 -18.25 16.53 -28.24
CA ASP A 57 -18.45 15.48 -29.25
C ASP A 57 -17.13 14.99 -29.82
N ARG A 58 -16.17 15.89 -30.11
CA ARG A 58 -14.85 15.53 -30.58
C ARG A 58 -14.07 14.75 -29.52
N GLU A 59 -13.94 15.29 -28.30
CA GLU A 59 -13.13 14.68 -27.24
C GLU A 59 -13.70 13.31 -26.79
N VAL A 60 -15.03 13.17 -26.78
CA VAL A 60 -15.67 11.88 -26.51
C VAL A 60 -15.39 10.88 -27.63
N GLY A 61 -15.38 11.32 -28.89
CA GLY A 61 -15.00 10.50 -30.03
C GLY A 61 -13.56 9.99 -29.94
N GLU A 62 -12.61 10.86 -29.60
CA GLU A 62 -11.21 10.50 -29.40
C GLU A 62 -11.05 9.54 -28.22
N LEU A 63 -11.72 9.80 -27.10
CA LEU A 63 -11.71 8.92 -25.92
C LEU A 63 -12.25 7.52 -26.24
N SER A 64 -13.37 7.46 -27.01
CA SER A 64 -13.95 6.19 -27.47
C SER A 64 -13.01 5.43 -28.40
N SER A 65 -12.32 6.13 -29.28
CA SER A 65 -11.34 5.52 -30.18
C SER A 65 -10.13 4.95 -29.42
N ALA A 66 -9.61 5.67 -28.44
CA ALA A 66 -8.51 5.22 -27.59
C ALA A 66 -8.92 4.01 -26.71
N ASP A 67 -10.16 3.97 -26.21
CA ASP A 67 -10.70 2.81 -25.48
C ASP A 67 -10.82 1.57 -26.38
N GLN A 68 -11.37 1.72 -27.59
CA GLN A 68 -11.45 0.64 -28.57
C GLN A 68 -10.07 0.12 -29.00
N ALA A 69 -9.09 1.00 -29.14
CA ALA A 69 -7.71 0.67 -29.44
C ALA A 69 -6.96 0.08 -28.21
N ARG A 70 -7.58 0.07 -27.03
CA ARG A 70 -6.96 -0.34 -25.75
C ARG A 70 -5.73 0.47 -25.35
N GLU A 71 -5.65 1.70 -25.81
CA GLU A 71 -4.61 2.66 -25.40
C GLU A 71 -4.89 3.23 -24.02
N ILE A 72 -6.15 3.25 -23.62
CA ILE A 72 -6.61 3.60 -22.28
C ILE A 72 -7.49 2.48 -21.71
N VAL A 73 -7.47 2.35 -20.39
CA VAL A 73 -8.32 1.40 -19.66
C VAL A 73 -9.00 2.14 -18.50
N PHE A 74 -10.31 2.08 -18.47
CA PHE A 74 -11.07 2.60 -17.35
C PHE A 74 -11.18 1.53 -16.27
N THR A 75 -10.72 1.87 -15.07
CA THR A 75 -10.81 0.99 -13.91
C THR A 75 -11.36 1.78 -12.73
N ASP A 76 -12.44 1.30 -12.13
CA ASP A 76 -12.94 1.87 -10.89
C ASP A 76 -12.06 1.47 -9.69
N LYS A 77 -12.18 2.24 -8.59
CA LYS A 77 -11.36 2.02 -7.38
C LYS A 77 -11.56 0.64 -6.76
N GLU A 78 -12.76 0.08 -6.81
CA GLU A 78 -13.06 -1.23 -6.22
C GLU A 78 -12.41 -2.35 -7.02
N THR A 79 -12.51 -2.29 -8.34
CA THR A 79 -11.83 -3.23 -9.24
C THR A 79 -10.31 -3.15 -9.07
N ALA A 80 -9.75 -1.94 -9.03
CA ALA A 80 -8.32 -1.75 -8.77
C ALA A 80 -7.89 -2.33 -7.41
N LYS A 81 -8.67 -2.09 -6.35
CA LYS A 81 -8.43 -2.63 -5.00
C LYS A 81 -8.52 -4.15 -4.98
N LYS A 82 -9.52 -4.73 -5.63
CA LYS A 82 -9.68 -6.19 -5.73
C LYS A 82 -8.50 -6.83 -6.46
N THR A 83 -8.07 -6.23 -7.57
CA THR A 83 -6.90 -6.70 -8.33
C THR A 83 -5.62 -6.63 -7.50
N ARG A 84 -5.37 -5.51 -6.79
CA ARG A 84 -4.22 -5.37 -5.89
C ARG A 84 -4.24 -6.42 -4.78
N ARG A 85 -5.42 -6.68 -4.18
CA ARG A 85 -5.58 -7.72 -3.16
C ARG A 85 -5.25 -9.10 -3.73
N GLY A 86 -5.71 -9.41 -4.92
CA GLY A 86 -5.39 -10.65 -5.62
C GLY A 86 -3.90 -10.82 -5.92
N LEU A 87 -3.17 -9.73 -6.11
CA LEU A 87 -1.73 -9.72 -6.38
C LEU A 87 -0.87 -9.60 -5.10
N PHE A 88 -1.49 -9.41 -3.93
CA PHE A 88 -0.76 -9.32 -2.66
C PHE A 88 0.03 -10.61 -2.42
N GLY A 89 1.31 -10.45 -2.09
CA GLY A 89 2.21 -11.60 -1.85
C GLY A 89 3.09 -11.97 -3.04
N PHE A 90 2.77 -11.49 -4.24
CA PHE A 90 3.68 -11.64 -5.38
C PHE A 90 4.65 -10.46 -5.45
N SER A 91 5.94 -10.77 -5.61
CA SER A 91 6.98 -9.74 -5.82
C SER A 91 7.06 -9.36 -7.29
N PHE A 92 6.35 -8.31 -7.68
CA PHE A 92 6.48 -7.73 -9.02
C PHE A 92 7.29 -6.43 -8.94
N PRO A 93 8.55 -6.40 -9.41
CA PRO A 93 9.44 -5.26 -9.20
C PRO A 93 9.01 -3.93 -9.84
N LYS A 94 7.93 -3.89 -10.64
CA LYS A 94 7.55 -2.71 -11.44
C LYS A 94 6.06 -2.40 -11.51
N LEU A 95 5.19 -3.04 -10.71
CA LEU A 95 3.75 -2.79 -10.80
C LEU A 95 3.26 -1.56 -10.01
N GLY A 96 4.08 -0.97 -9.16
CA GLY A 96 3.70 0.20 -8.36
C GLY A 96 3.28 1.43 -9.18
N GLY A 97 3.73 1.54 -10.44
CA GLY A 97 3.36 2.64 -11.34
C GLY A 97 2.07 2.42 -12.16
N ILE A 98 1.60 1.16 -12.26
CA ILE A 98 0.46 0.82 -13.14
C ILE A 98 -0.88 0.95 -12.40
N PHE A 99 -0.88 0.75 -11.08
CA PHE A 99 -2.12 0.69 -10.28
C PHE A 99 -2.28 1.83 -9.26
N GLY A 100 -1.50 2.91 -9.34
CA GLY A 100 -1.52 4.03 -8.39
C GLY A 100 -0.19 4.19 -7.65
N GLY A 101 -0.04 5.31 -6.92
CA GLY A 101 1.20 5.65 -6.20
C GLY A 101 1.45 4.74 -4.97
N ASP A 102 2.57 4.99 -4.30
CA ASP A 102 3.01 4.22 -3.12
C ASP A 102 2.00 4.25 -1.95
N GLU A 103 1.09 5.23 -1.91
CA GLU A 103 0.05 5.36 -0.88
C GLU A 103 -1.04 4.28 -0.97
N ASP A 104 -1.19 3.66 -2.14
CA ASP A 104 -2.20 2.63 -2.38
C ASP A 104 -1.65 1.20 -2.24
N GLN A 105 -0.43 1.03 -1.74
CA GLN A 105 0.14 -0.30 -1.55
C GLN A 105 -0.55 -1.04 -0.41
N ILE A 106 -1.04 -2.24 -0.73
CA ILE A 106 -1.57 -3.15 0.29
C ILE A 106 -0.37 -3.80 0.99
N ASN A 107 -0.17 -3.45 2.26
CA ASN A 107 0.91 -3.98 3.09
C ASN A 107 0.45 -5.13 3.99
N GLU A 108 -0.86 -5.30 4.13
CA GLU A 108 -1.46 -6.32 4.96
C GLU A 108 -2.84 -6.72 4.43
N ILE A 109 -3.24 -7.95 4.69
CA ILE A 109 -4.57 -8.47 4.36
C ILE A 109 -5.11 -9.31 5.51
N ASP A 110 -6.43 -9.25 5.69
CA ASP A 110 -7.20 -10.20 6.48
C ASP A 110 -7.97 -11.13 5.55
N THR A 111 -7.89 -12.43 5.83
CA THR A 111 -8.59 -13.47 5.06
C THR A 111 -8.92 -14.66 5.96
N VAL A 112 -9.49 -15.71 5.38
CA VAL A 112 -9.87 -16.93 6.08
C VAL A 112 -9.18 -18.12 5.44
N ILE A 113 -8.75 -19.05 6.27
CA ILE A 113 -8.13 -20.30 5.82
C ILE A 113 -9.22 -21.25 5.31
N ARG A 114 -9.13 -21.65 4.05
CA ARG A 114 -10.01 -22.66 3.43
C ARG A 114 -9.52 -24.07 3.68
N SER A 115 -8.22 -24.32 3.55
CA SER A 115 -7.63 -25.63 3.82
C SER A 115 -6.19 -25.51 4.33
N VAL A 116 -5.75 -26.55 5.02
CA VAL A 116 -4.43 -26.66 5.63
C VAL A 116 -3.83 -27.99 5.26
N SER A 117 -2.59 -28.02 4.84
CA SER A 117 -1.78 -29.23 4.74
C SER A 117 -0.44 -29.03 5.47
N ILE A 118 0.17 -30.13 5.86
CA ILE A 118 1.45 -30.14 6.59
C ILE A 118 2.40 -31.06 5.80
N ASP A 119 3.58 -30.56 5.50
CA ASP A 119 4.61 -31.35 4.83
C ASP A 119 5.35 -32.26 5.83
N ARG A 120 6.27 -33.09 5.30
CA ARG A 120 7.08 -34.03 6.12
C ARG A 120 8.01 -33.31 7.10
N SER A 121 8.30 -32.03 6.89
CA SER A 121 9.12 -31.20 7.77
C SER A 121 8.29 -30.51 8.88
N GLY A 122 6.97 -30.68 8.84
CA GLY A 122 6.05 -30.07 9.77
C GLY A 122 5.69 -28.62 9.44
N LYS A 123 5.96 -28.16 8.21
CA LYS A 123 5.59 -26.82 7.75
C LYS A 123 4.20 -26.82 7.14
N TYR A 124 3.51 -25.72 7.32
CA TYR A 124 2.14 -25.53 6.85
C TYR A 124 2.11 -24.99 5.41
N THR A 125 1.22 -25.55 4.60
CA THR A 125 0.70 -24.93 3.39
C THR A 125 -0.77 -24.57 3.64
N LEU A 126 -1.08 -23.29 3.50
CA LEU A 126 -2.38 -22.72 3.80
C LEU A 126 -3.01 -22.23 2.49
N VAL A 127 -4.22 -22.70 2.20
CA VAL A 127 -5.02 -22.20 1.07
C VAL A 127 -6.10 -21.28 1.63
N MET A 128 -6.21 -20.07 1.11
CA MET A 128 -7.18 -19.08 1.53
C MET A 128 -8.51 -19.20 0.76
N GLU A 129 -9.55 -18.50 1.18
CA GLU A 129 -10.84 -18.48 0.50
C GLU A 129 -10.77 -17.94 -0.93
N ASP A 130 -9.83 -17.05 -1.21
CA ASP A 130 -9.56 -16.47 -2.54
C ASP A 130 -8.60 -17.32 -3.40
N ASP A 131 -8.42 -18.59 -3.05
CA ASP A 131 -7.51 -19.55 -3.69
C ASP A 131 -6.00 -19.22 -3.57
N ALA A 132 -5.62 -18.18 -2.86
CA ALA A 132 -4.23 -17.87 -2.59
C ALA A 132 -3.56 -18.96 -1.75
N VAL A 133 -2.41 -19.44 -2.20
CA VAL A 133 -1.63 -20.47 -1.52
C VAL A 133 -0.42 -19.85 -0.84
N TRP A 134 -0.28 -20.13 0.45
CA TRP A 134 0.80 -19.61 1.28
C TRP A 134 1.55 -20.76 1.95
N VAL A 135 2.87 -20.73 1.85
CA VAL A 135 3.74 -21.76 2.41
C VAL A 135 4.57 -21.21 3.55
N GLN A 136 4.63 -21.94 4.65
CA GLN A 136 5.49 -21.58 5.79
C GLN A 136 6.95 -21.78 5.40
N ILE A 137 7.78 -20.78 5.64
CA ILE A 137 9.20 -20.80 5.30
C ILE A 137 10.12 -20.81 6.53
N ASP A 138 9.61 -20.53 7.72
CA ASP A 138 10.35 -20.63 8.97
C ASP A 138 10.11 -21.99 9.67
N THR A 139 10.71 -22.17 10.83
CA THR A 139 10.58 -23.37 11.66
C THR A 139 9.73 -23.14 12.91
N THR A 140 9.03 -22.01 12.99
CA THR A 140 8.19 -21.66 14.12
C THR A 140 7.05 -22.66 14.28
N LYS A 141 6.97 -23.29 15.43
CA LYS A 141 5.86 -24.20 15.79
C LYS A 141 4.71 -23.40 16.40
N LEU A 142 3.53 -23.62 15.87
CA LEU A 142 2.30 -23.05 16.44
C LEU A 142 1.84 -23.89 17.63
N PRO A 143 1.31 -23.28 18.72
CA PRO A 143 0.77 -24.00 19.88
C PRO A 143 -0.43 -24.91 19.52
N ARG A 144 -1.16 -24.53 18.48
CA ARG A 144 -2.27 -25.29 17.92
C ARG A 144 -2.13 -25.34 16.40
N GLN A 145 -2.48 -26.45 15.80
CA GLN A 145 -2.51 -26.59 14.35
C GLN A 145 -3.59 -25.67 13.75
N PRO A 146 -3.29 -24.95 12.66
CA PRO A 146 -4.29 -24.19 11.92
C PRO A 146 -5.42 -25.09 11.42
N LYS A 147 -6.62 -24.52 11.33
CA LYS A 147 -7.82 -25.22 10.86
C LYS A 147 -8.56 -24.38 9.82
N PRO A 148 -9.30 -25.03 8.90
CA PRO A 148 -10.23 -24.32 8.03
C PRO A 148 -11.23 -23.48 8.84
N GLY A 149 -11.60 -22.31 8.28
CA GLY A 149 -12.50 -21.35 8.90
C GLY A 149 -11.81 -20.34 9.84
N GLN A 150 -10.56 -20.51 10.20
CA GLN A 150 -9.85 -19.56 11.04
C GLN A 150 -9.44 -18.30 10.28
N LYS A 151 -9.53 -17.16 10.94
CA LYS A 151 -9.05 -15.87 10.42
C LYS A 151 -7.53 -15.82 10.48
N ILE A 152 -6.94 -15.28 9.43
CA ILE A 152 -5.51 -15.06 9.32
C ILE A 152 -5.24 -13.65 8.87
N HIS A 153 -4.35 -12.97 9.58
CA HIS A 153 -3.81 -11.67 9.23
C HIS A 153 -2.41 -11.85 8.64
N ILE A 154 -2.17 -11.35 7.43
CA ILE A 154 -0.89 -11.51 6.72
C ILE A 154 -0.35 -10.11 6.43
N LYS A 155 0.88 -9.85 6.87
CA LYS A 155 1.57 -8.57 6.77
C LYS A 155 2.90 -8.72 6.05
N THR A 156 3.23 -7.74 5.20
CA THR A 156 4.53 -7.66 4.52
C THR A 156 5.68 -7.68 5.53
N ALA A 157 6.71 -8.44 5.22
CA ALA A 157 7.97 -8.50 5.96
C ALA A 157 9.15 -8.23 5.02
N THR A 158 10.37 -8.32 5.52
CA THR A 158 11.57 -8.12 4.71
C THR A 158 11.83 -9.26 3.73
N MET A 159 12.56 -8.98 2.64
CA MET A 159 13.05 -9.96 1.67
C MET A 159 11.95 -10.79 0.97
N GLY A 160 10.83 -10.16 0.64
CA GLY A 160 9.73 -10.83 -0.07
C GLY A 160 9.03 -11.93 0.73
N SER A 161 9.11 -11.88 2.05
CA SER A 161 8.38 -12.75 2.97
C SER A 161 7.27 -12.00 3.68
N TYR A 162 6.41 -12.72 4.41
CA TYR A 162 5.24 -12.18 5.09
C TYR A 162 5.15 -12.76 6.50
N PHE A 163 4.76 -11.94 7.47
CA PHE A 163 4.35 -12.43 8.78
C PHE A 163 2.86 -12.72 8.76
N ALA A 164 2.48 -13.86 9.31
CA ALA A 164 1.09 -14.23 9.44
C ALA A 164 0.75 -14.63 10.88
N THR A 165 -0.39 -14.13 11.39
CA THR A 165 -0.95 -14.50 12.67
C THR A 165 -2.34 -15.12 12.46
N ILE A 166 -2.57 -16.27 13.04
CA ILE A 166 -3.84 -17.00 12.96
C ILE A 166 -4.56 -16.79 14.29
N GLU A 167 -5.80 -16.26 14.24
CA GLU A 167 -6.60 -15.90 15.41
C GLU A 167 -5.81 -15.03 16.44
N GLY A 168 -4.95 -14.12 15.94
CA GLY A 168 -4.10 -13.27 16.80
C GLY A 168 -3.02 -14.02 17.58
N GLY A 169 -2.74 -15.27 17.22
CA GLY A 169 -1.74 -16.10 17.87
C GLY A 169 -0.30 -15.76 17.49
N ARG A 170 0.61 -16.74 17.70
CA ARG A 170 2.04 -16.59 17.35
C ARG A 170 2.22 -16.37 15.85
N ALA A 171 3.06 -15.41 15.49
CA ALA A 171 3.40 -15.14 14.10
C ALA A 171 4.30 -16.25 13.52
N ILE A 172 4.02 -16.64 12.29
CA ILE A 172 4.84 -17.48 11.43
C ILE A 172 5.25 -16.71 10.20
N ARG A 173 6.33 -17.13 9.53
CA ARG A 173 6.78 -16.50 8.29
C ARG A 173 6.30 -17.30 7.10
N LEU A 174 5.61 -16.63 6.20
CA LEU A 174 5.05 -17.22 4.99
C LEU A 174 5.68 -16.61 3.73
N LYS A 175 5.57 -17.35 2.65
CA LYS A 175 5.78 -16.90 1.27
C LYS A 175 4.54 -17.28 0.46
N ARG A 176 4.12 -16.44 -0.47
CA ARG A 176 3.06 -16.76 -1.41
C ARG A 176 3.61 -17.69 -2.50
N ASP A 177 2.88 -18.74 -2.81
CA ASP A 177 3.22 -19.72 -3.85
C ASP A 177 2.39 -19.46 -5.12
N ARG A 178 1.09 -19.25 -4.96
CA ARG A 178 0.14 -18.90 -6.03
C ARG A 178 -1.14 -18.27 -5.48
#